data_65daca424048110913ae5e79bbb88287
#
_entry.id   65daca424048110913ae5e79bbb88287
#
_cell.length_a   1.000
_cell.length_b   1.000
_cell.length_c   1.000
_cell.angle_alpha   90.00
_cell.angle_beta   90.00
_cell.angle_gamma   90.00
#
_symmetry.space_group_name_H-M   'P 1'
#
loop_
_entity.id
_entity.type
_entity.pdbx_description
1 polymer ?
#
loop_
_entity_poly.entity_id
_entity_poly.type
_entity_poly.pdbx_seq_one_letter_code
_entity_poly.pdbx_strand_id
1 'polypeptide(L)'
;EFNWDNTKVIINAAAWTDVDSAENPSNYDLVKTVNVDATRYLATAASQHDLIFVTFSSDYVFDGSQPIHNEDEPFSPLNVYGKTKADGDRVATTTTKHYIIRTSWVIGDGRNFVSIMQDLAARDIKPSVVNDQIGRLTFTDTLAHGIKHLLETNAPYGTYNLNNEGQPASWA
;
A
#
# COMPACT_ATOMS: atom_id res chain seq x y z
N GLU A 1 19.28 -17.21 -11.25
CA GLU A 1 19.52 -15.78 -10.96
C GLU A 1 18.72 -14.92 -11.92
N PHE A 2 18.13 -13.81 -11.44
CA PHE A 2 17.43 -12.86 -12.29
C PHE A 2 18.44 -11.98 -13.03
N ASN A 3 18.27 -11.79 -14.35
CA ASN A 3 19.12 -10.89 -15.13
C ASN A 3 18.58 -9.45 -15.04
N TRP A 4 19.39 -8.54 -14.50
CA TRP A 4 19.05 -7.13 -14.27
C TRP A 4 19.48 -6.19 -15.40
N ASP A 5 20.23 -6.66 -16.42
CA ASP A 5 20.92 -5.82 -17.42
C ASP A 5 20.03 -4.80 -18.15
N ASN A 6 18.75 -5.13 -18.36
CA ASN A 6 17.78 -4.24 -19.03
C ASN A 6 16.69 -3.72 -18.10
N THR A 7 16.84 -3.92 -16.78
CA THR A 7 15.89 -3.44 -15.78
C THR A 7 16.23 -2.01 -15.37
N LYS A 8 15.24 -1.15 -15.25
CA LYS A 8 15.40 0.24 -14.78
C LYS A 8 14.62 0.50 -13.50
N VAL A 9 13.54 -0.24 -13.29
CA VAL A 9 12.60 -0.02 -12.20
C VAL A 9 12.18 -1.39 -11.64
N ILE A 10 12.12 -1.50 -10.33
CA ILE A 10 11.44 -2.58 -9.62
C ILE A 10 10.15 -2.01 -9.04
N ILE A 11 9.00 -2.60 -9.38
CA ILE A 11 7.70 -2.23 -8.80
C ILE A 11 7.23 -3.39 -7.93
N ASN A 12 7.23 -3.20 -6.62
CA ASN A 12 6.72 -4.16 -5.64
C ASN A 12 5.24 -3.91 -5.39
N ALA A 13 4.38 -4.66 -6.07
CA ALA A 13 2.93 -4.66 -5.83
C ALA A 13 2.47 -5.82 -4.94
N ALA A 14 3.38 -6.64 -4.41
CA ALA A 14 3.05 -7.73 -3.52
C ALA A 14 2.94 -7.24 -2.08
N ALA A 15 1.90 -7.67 -1.39
CA ALA A 15 1.71 -7.41 0.03
C ALA A 15 0.75 -8.46 0.65
N TRP A 16 0.87 -8.68 1.94
CA TRP A 16 -0.22 -9.24 2.74
C TRP A 16 -1.24 -8.12 2.95
N THR A 17 -2.46 -8.27 2.44
CA THR A 17 -3.48 -7.22 2.45
C THR A 17 -4.70 -7.54 3.31
N ASP A 18 -4.79 -8.77 3.85
CA ASP A 18 -5.84 -9.17 4.76
C ASP A 18 -5.53 -8.65 6.18
N VAL A 19 -6.11 -7.48 6.48
CA VAL A 19 -5.86 -6.73 7.72
C VAL A 19 -6.26 -7.54 8.95
N ASP A 20 -7.44 -8.18 8.90
CA ASP A 20 -7.99 -8.93 10.03
C ASP A 20 -7.18 -10.20 10.30
N SER A 21 -6.81 -10.93 9.26
CA SER A 21 -6.00 -12.14 9.42
C SER A 21 -4.55 -11.85 9.85
N ALA A 22 -4.06 -10.63 9.64
CA ALA A 22 -2.74 -10.21 10.13
C ALA A 22 -2.67 -10.14 11.66
N GLU A 23 -3.81 -9.94 12.35
CA GLU A 23 -3.88 -9.95 13.81
C GLU A 23 -3.76 -11.35 14.42
N ASN A 24 -3.91 -12.41 13.63
CA ASN A 24 -3.72 -13.77 14.13
C ASN A 24 -2.21 -14.04 14.36
N PRO A 25 -1.80 -14.38 15.59
CA PRO A 25 -0.38 -14.62 15.90
C PRO A 25 0.30 -15.68 15.02
N SER A 26 -0.48 -16.65 14.51
CA SER A 26 0.06 -17.70 13.61
C SER A 26 0.48 -17.15 12.24
N ASN A 27 0.00 -15.98 11.85
CA ASN A 27 0.30 -15.36 10.56
C ASN A 27 1.41 -14.32 10.66
N TYR A 28 1.79 -13.89 11.88
CA TYR A 28 2.70 -12.76 12.07
C TYR A 28 4.01 -12.88 11.29
N ASP A 29 4.66 -14.04 11.36
CA ASP A 29 5.93 -14.26 10.66
C ASP A 29 5.76 -14.16 9.13
N LEU A 30 4.65 -14.69 8.61
CA LEU A 30 4.37 -14.63 7.18
C LEU A 30 4.01 -13.19 6.74
N VAL A 31 3.19 -12.48 7.51
CA VAL A 31 2.87 -11.05 7.28
C VAL A 31 4.15 -10.22 7.22
N LYS A 32 5.05 -10.42 8.20
CA LYS A 32 6.35 -9.74 8.25
C LYS A 32 7.23 -10.13 7.06
N THR A 33 7.31 -11.40 6.73
CA THR A 33 8.09 -11.88 5.57
C THR A 33 7.63 -11.20 4.28
N VAL A 34 6.31 -11.12 4.06
CA VAL A 34 5.76 -10.53 2.83
C VAL A 34 5.90 -9.00 2.82
N ASN A 35 5.53 -8.32 3.91
CA ASN A 35 5.47 -6.85 3.92
C ASN A 35 6.82 -6.19 4.20
N VAL A 36 7.71 -6.84 4.94
CA VAL A 36 8.99 -6.26 5.37
C VAL A 36 10.18 -6.91 4.69
N ASP A 37 10.31 -8.24 4.81
CA ASP A 37 11.54 -8.90 4.35
C ASP A 37 11.62 -8.96 2.82
N ALA A 38 10.51 -9.23 2.14
CA ALA A 38 10.45 -9.16 0.68
C ALA A 38 10.75 -7.74 0.17
N THR A 39 10.18 -6.71 0.84
CA THR A 39 10.49 -5.31 0.53
C THR A 39 11.98 -5.02 0.70
N ARG A 40 12.61 -5.54 1.77
CA ARG A 40 14.05 -5.40 2.03
C ARG A 40 14.90 -6.02 0.93
N TYR A 41 14.55 -7.24 0.50
CA TYR A 41 15.30 -7.91 -0.56
C TYR A 41 15.23 -7.15 -1.88
N LEU A 42 14.04 -6.65 -2.25
CA LEU A 42 13.85 -5.87 -3.47
C LEU A 42 14.53 -4.50 -3.40
N ALA A 43 14.45 -3.80 -2.27
CA ALA A 43 15.14 -2.54 -2.03
C ALA A 43 16.68 -2.72 -2.11
N THR A 44 17.20 -3.81 -1.52
CA THR A 44 18.62 -4.16 -1.60
C THR A 44 19.04 -4.42 -3.06
N ALA A 45 18.27 -5.22 -3.80
CA ALA A 45 18.55 -5.48 -5.21
C ALA A 45 18.52 -4.18 -6.05
N ALA A 46 17.51 -3.31 -5.81
CA ALA A 46 17.44 -2.02 -6.48
C ALA A 46 18.69 -1.16 -6.21
N SER A 47 19.14 -1.09 -4.96
CA SER A 47 20.35 -0.35 -4.60
C SER A 47 21.61 -0.93 -5.24
N GLN A 48 21.75 -2.26 -5.26
CA GLN A 48 22.91 -2.93 -5.84
C GLN A 48 23.04 -2.75 -7.35
N HIS A 49 21.91 -2.62 -8.04
CA HIS A 49 21.85 -2.49 -9.50
C HIS A 49 21.51 -1.08 -9.98
N ASP A 50 21.55 -0.08 -9.07
CA ASP A 50 21.24 1.33 -9.35
C ASP A 50 19.86 1.56 -9.99
N LEU A 51 18.85 0.74 -9.59
CA LEU A 51 17.48 0.78 -10.11
C LEU A 51 16.61 1.69 -9.27
N ILE A 52 15.50 2.17 -9.86
CA ILE A 52 14.43 2.83 -9.13
C ILE A 52 13.58 1.77 -8.43
N PHE A 53 13.29 1.95 -7.15
CA PHE A 53 12.43 1.08 -6.37
C PHE A 53 11.08 1.76 -6.11
N VAL A 54 9.99 1.16 -6.57
CA VAL A 54 8.62 1.60 -6.30
C VAL A 54 7.95 0.56 -5.42
N THR A 55 7.32 0.97 -4.33
CA THR A 55 6.56 0.07 -3.46
C THR A 55 5.26 0.71 -2.99
N PHE A 56 4.22 -0.11 -2.85
CA PHE A 56 2.94 0.33 -2.31
C PHE A 56 2.93 0.21 -0.79
N SER A 57 2.41 1.25 -0.15
CA SER A 57 2.13 1.32 1.28
C SER A 57 0.64 1.62 1.53
N SER A 58 0.28 2.00 2.74
CA SER A 58 -1.09 2.18 3.16
C SER A 58 -1.22 3.38 4.10
N ASP A 59 -2.39 3.98 4.14
CA ASP A 59 -2.83 4.93 5.17
C ASP A 59 -2.88 4.31 6.58
N TYR A 60 -2.94 2.97 6.70
CA TYR A 60 -2.84 2.24 7.98
C TYR A 60 -1.50 2.43 8.71
N VAL A 61 -0.52 3.09 8.10
CA VAL A 61 0.71 3.52 8.78
C VAL A 61 0.47 4.67 9.78
N PHE A 62 -0.72 5.28 9.73
CA PHE A 62 -1.21 6.32 10.62
C PHE A 62 -2.33 5.80 11.54
N ASP A 63 -2.68 6.57 12.57
CA ASP A 63 -3.74 6.22 13.53
C ASP A 63 -5.13 6.77 13.17
N GLY A 64 -5.24 7.58 12.11
CA GLY A 64 -6.49 8.19 11.70
C GLY A 64 -7.01 9.28 12.65
N SER A 65 -6.18 9.77 13.57
CA SER A 65 -6.56 10.84 14.50
C SER A 65 -6.71 12.21 13.84
N GLN A 66 -6.13 12.37 12.64
CA GLN A 66 -6.21 13.59 11.85
C GLN A 66 -7.03 13.37 10.57
N PRO A 67 -7.77 14.37 10.10
CA PRO A 67 -8.53 14.27 8.86
C PRO A 67 -7.65 14.22 7.60
N ILE A 68 -6.41 14.68 7.70
CA ILE A 68 -5.40 14.66 6.64
C ILE A 68 -4.06 14.31 7.28
N HIS A 69 -3.38 13.33 6.71
CA HIS A 69 -2.03 12.93 7.08
C HIS A 69 -1.05 13.33 5.98
N ASN A 70 0.10 13.88 6.37
CA ASN A 70 1.17 14.28 5.45
C ASN A 70 2.21 13.17 5.29
N GLU A 71 3.00 13.22 4.21
CA GLU A 71 4.00 12.21 3.89
C GLU A 71 5.14 12.15 4.92
N ASP A 72 5.49 13.26 5.55
CA ASP A 72 6.55 13.39 6.55
C ASP A 72 6.09 13.17 7.99
N GLU A 73 4.80 12.87 8.19
CA GLU A 73 4.25 12.62 9.52
C GLU A 73 4.83 11.33 10.12
N PRO A 74 5.12 11.31 11.44
CA PRO A 74 5.57 10.11 12.12
C PRO A 74 4.55 8.97 12.04
N PHE A 75 5.04 7.75 11.86
CA PHE A 75 4.20 6.56 11.87
C PHE A 75 3.52 6.35 13.23
N SER A 76 2.21 6.06 13.19
CA SER A 76 1.36 5.79 14.37
C SER A 76 0.41 4.60 14.14
N PRO A 77 0.85 3.45 13.57
CA PRO A 77 -0.03 2.36 13.19
C PRO A 77 -0.69 1.70 14.40
N LEU A 78 -2.00 1.40 14.28
CA LEU A 78 -2.79 0.81 15.35
C LEU A 78 -2.79 -0.73 15.34
N ASN A 79 -2.57 -1.37 14.19
CA ASN A 79 -2.70 -2.81 13.99
C ASN A 79 -1.42 -3.44 13.41
N VAL A 80 -1.37 -4.78 13.36
CA VAL A 80 -0.22 -5.54 12.85
C VAL A 80 0.04 -5.25 11.39
N TYR A 81 -1.01 -5.19 10.56
CA TYR A 81 -0.87 -4.83 9.15
C TYR A 81 -0.19 -3.46 8.98
N GLY A 82 -0.71 -2.43 9.63
CA GLY A 82 -0.13 -1.07 9.57
C GLY A 82 1.30 -1.02 10.08
N LYS A 83 1.63 -1.74 11.17
CA LYS A 83 3.00 -1.84 11.70
C LYS A 83 3.95 -2.44 10.67
N THR A 84 3.56 -3.54 10.03
CA THR A 84 4.41 -4.19 9.01
C THR A 84 4.53 -3.34 7.75
N LYS A 85 3.49 -2.60 7.36
CA LYS A 85 3.59 -1.64 6.25
C LYS A 85 4.52 -0.47 6.58
N ALA A 86 4.43 0.09 7.80
CA ALA A 86 5.35 1.14 8.26
C ALA A 86 6.82 0.64 8.33
N ASP A 87 7.04 -0.61 8.75
CA ASP A 87 8.37 -1.22 8.72
C ASP A 87 8.88 -1.43 7.28
N GLY A 88 8.00 -1.81 6.35
CA GLY A 88 8.29 -1.86 4.92
C GLY A 88 8.69 -0.49 4.36
N ASP A 89 7.99 0.59 4.74
CA ASP A 89 8.33 1.96 4.36
C ASP A 89 9.74 2.35 4.86
N ARG A 90 10.05 2.07 6.14
CA ARG A 90 11.39 2.31 6.69
C ARG A 90 12.48 1.57 5.93
N VAL A 91 12.20 0.35 5.51
CA VAL A 91 13.12 -0.44 4.69
C VAL A 91 13.26 0.17 3.31
N ALA A 92 12.18 0.58 2.65
CA ALA A 92 12.22 1.17 1.33
C ALA A 92 13.03 2.48 1.28
N THR A 93 12.99 3.30 2.35
CA THR A 93 13.78 4.55 2.46
C THR A 93 15.30 4.32 2.52
N THR A 94 15.77 3.09 2.73
CA THR A 94 17.21 2.79 2.64
C THR A 94 17.73 2.83 1.20
N THR A 95 16.84 2.81 0.21
CA THR A 95 17.18 2.94 -1.21
C THR A 95 17.06 4.41 -1.62
N THR A 96 18.12 5.01 -2.15
CA THR A 96 18.14 6.43 -2.54
C THR A 96 17.13 6.76 -3.64
N LYS A 97 16.97 5.88 -4.61
CA LYS A 97 16.04 6.03 -5.74
C LYS A 97 14.73 5.28 -5.43
N HIS A 98 13.88 5.82 -4.55
CA HIS A 98 12.63 5.16 -4.19
C HIS A 98 11.40 6.03 -4.37
N TYR A 99 10.27 5.40 -4.67
CA TYR A 99 8.92 5.95 -4.55
C TYR A 99 8.10 5.03 -3.66
N ILE A 100 7.66 5.54 -2.49
CA ILE A 100 6.72 4.87 -1.60
C ILE A 100 5.35 5.46 -1.87
N ILE A 101 4.42 4.65 -2.35
CA ILE A 101 3.06 5.08 -2.68
C ILE A 101 2.12 4.64 -1.56
N ARG A 102 1.77 5.55 -0.67
CA ARG A 102 0.74 5.33 0.35
C ARG A 102 -0.62 5.57 -0.24
N THR A 103 -1.50 4.61 -0.12
CA THR A 103 -2.85 4.66 -0.68
C THR A 103 -3.87 4.05 0.26
N SER A 104 -5.14 4.19 -0.06
CA SER A 104 -6.26 3.63 0.70
C SER A 104 -7.30 3.00 -0.21
N TRP A 105 -8.04 2.03 0.29
CA TRP A 105 -9.27 1.47 -0.28
C TRP A 105 -9.19 1.20 -1.78
N VAL A 106 -8.20 0.39 -2.17
CA VAL A 106 -7.90 0.13 -3.57
C VAL A 106 -9.01 -0.68 -4.23
N ILE A 107 -9.52 -0.15 -5.35
CA ILE A 107 -10.55 -0.76 -6.18
C ILE A 107 -9.97 -0.97 -7.58
N GLY A 108 -10.12 -2.18 -8.09
CA GLY A 108 -9.70 -2.56 -9.43
C GLY A 108 -10.39 -3.85 -9.86
N ASP A 109 -9.87 -4.48 -10.89
CA ASP A 109 -10.32 -5.80 -11.31
C ASP A 109 -10.07 -6.84 -10.21
N GLY A 110 -10.96 -7.82 -10.11
CA GLY A 110 -10.87 -8.88 -9.12
C GLY A 110 -11.62 -8.58 -7.82
N ARG A 111 -11.27 -9.34 -6.77
CA ARG A 111 -11.97 -9.28 -5.49
C ARG A 111 -11.57 -8.05 -4.68
N ASN A 112 -12.53 -7.17 -4.43
CA ASN A 112 -12.40 -5.98 -3.59
C ASN A 112 -13.68 -5.74 -2.80
N PHE A 113 -13.71 -4.74 -1.93
CA PHE A 113 -14.89 -4.47 -1.09
C PHE A 113 -16.16 -4.25 -1.91
N VAL A 114 -16.09 -3.49 -3.00
CA VAL A 114 -17.26 -3.21 -3.84
C VAL A 114 -17.80 -4.49 -4.48
N SER A 115 -16.93 -5.33 -5.05
CA SER A 115 -17.35 -6.61 -5.65
C SER A 115 -17.92 -7.57 -4.61
N ILE A 116 -17.37 -7.58 -3.38
CA ILE A 116 -17.91 -8.37 -2.27
C ILE A 116 -19.31 -7.88 -1.87
N MET A 117 -19.52 -6.57 -1.77
CA MET A 117 -20.85 -6.02 -1.44
C MET A 117 -21.87 -6.32 -2.54
N GLN A 118 -21.49 -6.26 -3.81
CA GLN A 118 -22.34 -6.65 -4.93
C GLN A 118 -22.73 -8.13 -4.85
N ASP A 119 -21.79 -9.03 -4.56
CA ASP A 119 -22.06 -10.45 -4.41
C ASP A 119 -22.98 -10.76 -3.23
N LEU A 120 -22.80 -10.06 -2.10
CA LEU A 120 -23.67 -10.21 -0.93
C LEU A 120 -25.09 -9.70 -1.21
N ALA A 121 -25.22 -8.55 -1.87
CA ALA A 121 -26.50 -7.99 -2.28
C ALA A 121 -27.24 -8.93 -3.26
N ALA A 122 -26.52 -9.53 -4.23
CA ALA A 122 -27.13 -10.48 -5.18
C ALA A 122 -27.67 -11.75 -4.49
N ARG A 123 -27.15 -12.07 -3.30
CA ARG A 123 -27.60 -13.23 -2.47
C ARG A 123 -28.54 -12.83 -1.35
N ASP A 124 -29.04 -11.59 -1.34
CA ASP A 124 -29.88 -11.01 -0.27
C ASP A 124 -29.27 -11.14 1.15
N ILE A 125 -27.94 -11.11 1.23
CA ILE A 125 -27.22 -11.12 2.50
C ILE A 125 -26.94 -9.68 2.93
N LYS A 126 -27.36 -9.32 4.14
CA LYS A 126 -27.11 -8.00 4.74
C LYS A 126 -25.86 -8.08 5.61
N PRO A 127 -24.70 -7.56 5.15
CA PRO A 127 -23.50 -7.55 5.96
C PRO A 127 -23.61 -6.55 7.12
N SER A 128 -22.88 -6.82 8.21
CA SER A 128 -22.57 -5.81 9.21
C SER A 128 -21.27 -5.14 8.80
N VAL A 129 -21.29 -3.83 8.65
CA VAL A 129 -20.13 -3.05 8.18
C VAL A 129 -19.83 -1.96 9.18
N VAL A 130 -18.54 -1.70 9.45
CA VAL A 130 -18.10 -0.62 10.34
C VAL A 130 -18.40 0.74 9.70
N ASN A 131 -18.79 1.73 10.51
CA ASN A 131 -19.14 3.07 10.04
C ASN A 131 -18.24 4.17 10.60
N ASP A 132 -17.27 3.81 11.41
CA ASP A 132 -16.31 4.72 12.06
C ASP A 132 -14.97 4.82 11.34
N GLN A 133 -14.73 3.99 10.33
CA GLN A 133 -13.59 4.11 9.45
C GLN A 133 -13.96 5.00 8.25
N ILE A 134 -13.22 6.10 8.12
CA ILE A 134 -13.43 7.10 7.06
C ILE A 134 -12.22 7.07 6.13
N GLY A 135 -12.46 6.94 4.84
CA GLY A 135 -11.40 6.88 3.84
C GLY A 135 -11.87 7.31 2.45
N ARG A 136 -11.01 7.11 1.47
CA ARG A 136 -11.30 7.38 0.05
C ARG A 136 -11.00 6.15 -0.79
N LEU A 137 -11.88 5.88 -1.74
CA LEU A 137 -11.61 4.88 -2.76
C LEU A 137 -10.46 5.34 -3.65
N THR A 138 -9.60 4.41 -4.03
CA THR A 138 -8.52 4.66 -4.97
C THR A 138 -8.53 3.59 -6.05
N PHE A 139 -8.63 4.00 -7.31
CA PHE A 139 -8.64 3.05 -8.41
C PHE A 139 -7.23 2.64 -8.84
N THR A 140 -7.07 1.36 -9.21
CA THR A 140 -5.79 0.83 -9.69
C THR A 140 -5.24 1.59 -10.88
N ASP A 141 -6.10 2.07 -11.79
CA ASP A 141 -5.69 2.91 -12.92
C ASP A 141 -5.09 4.24 -12.47
N THR A 142 -5.65 4.86 -11.42
CA THR A 142 -5.09 6.09 -10.84
C THR A 142 -3.69 5.84 -10.28
N LEU A 143 -3.50 4.72 -9.56
CA LEU A 143 -2.19 4.34 -9.03
C LEU A 143 -1.18 4.09 -10.15
N ALA A 144 -1.58 3.37 -11.20
CA ALA A 144 -0.73 3.09 -12.35
C ALA A 144 -0.31 4.38 -13.08
N HIS A 145 -1.27 5.29 -13.34
CA HIS A 145 -1.00 6.59 -13.96
C HIS A 145 -0.14 7.49 -13.07
N GLY A 146 -0.37 7.49 -11.75
CA GLY A 146 0.45 8.24 -10.80
C GLY A 146 1.90 7.78 -10.80
N ILE A 147 2.14 6.46 -10.71
CA ILE A 147 3.51 5.90 -10.79
C ILE A 147 4.15 6.23 -12.14
N LYS A 148 3.43 6.04 -13.25
CA LYS A 148 3.92 6.40 -14.58
C LYS A 148 4.34 7.87 -14.65
N HIS A 149 3.50 8.77 -14.12
CA HIS A 149 3.81 10.21 -14.07
C HIS A 149 5.09 10.49 -13.27
N LEU A 150 5.24 9.91 -12.06
CA LEU A 150 6.45 10.08 -11.25
C LEU A 150 7.72 9.65 -12.00
N LEU A 151 7.65 8.51 -12.69
CA LEU A 151 8.77 7.97 -13.45
C LEU A 151 9.10 8.80 -14.70
N GLU A 152 8.09 9.23 -15.47
CA GLU A 152 8.28 9.98 -16.72
C GLU A 152 8.76 11.42 -16.48
N THR A 153 8.33 12.05 -15.38
CA THR A 153 8.71 13.41 -15.01
C THR A 153 10.00 13.46 -14.19
N ASN A 154 10.56 12.32 -13.82
CA ASN A 154 11.66 12.23 -12.85
C ASN A 154 11.35 13.04 -11.58
N ALA A 155 10.15 12.85 -11.03
CA ALA A 155 9.73 13.52 -9.81
C ALA A 155 10.74 13.25 -8.66
N PRO A 156 10.86 14.13 -7.66
CA PRO A 156 11.75 13.88 -6.52
C PRO A 156 11.48 12.51 -5.88
N TYR A 157 12.54 11.75 -5.60
CA TYR A 157 12.39 10.49 -4.87
C TYR A 157 11.85 10.73 -3.47
N GLY A 158 11.00 9.82 -2.98
CA GLY A 158 10.40 9.94 -1.66
C GLY A 158 9.05 9.24 -1.52
N THR A 159 8.29 9.66 -0.53
CA THR A 159 6.96 9.15 -0.22
C THR A 159 5.89 10.05 -0.82
N TYR A 160 4.81 9.44 -1.31
CA TYR A 160 3.66 10.13 -1.88
C TYR A 160 2.37 9.50 -1.37
N ASN A 161 1.48 10.31 -0.80
CA ASN A 161 0.12 9.91 -0.51
C ASN A 161 -0.71 10.04 -1.78
N LEU A 162 -1.12 8.93 -2.37
CA LEU A 162 -1.80 8.89 -3.67
C LEU A 162 -3.18 8.25 -3.54
N ASN A 163 -4.21 9.07 -3.65
CA ASN A 163 -5.61 8.69 -3.60
C ASN A 163 -6.39 9.39 -4.71
N ASN A 164 -7.58 8.86 -5.05
CA ASN A 164 -8.50 9.60 -5.90
C ASN A 164 -9.07 10.83 -5.18
N GLU A 165 -9.42 11.84 -5.94
CA GLU A 165 -10.22 12.96 -5.46
C GLU A 165 -11.64 12.48 -5.08
N GLY A 166 -12.34 13.28 -4.27
CA GLY A 166 -13.71 13.03 -3.88
C GLY A 166 -13.95 13.26 -2.39
N GLN A 167 -15.19 13.09 -1.99
CA GLN A 167 -15.54 13.17 -0.56
C GLN A 167 -15.13 11.88 0.15
N PRO A 168 -14.56 11.97 1.36
CA PRO A 168 -14.38 10.80 2.19
C PRO A 168 -15.74 10.14 2.52
N ALA A 169 -15.75 8.83 2.64
CA ALA A 169 -16.92 8.04 2.99
C ALA A 169 -16.58 7.01 4.07
N SER A 170 -17.58 6.47 4.75
CA SER A 170 -17.41 5.28 5.57
C SER A 170 -17.58 4.03 4.70
N TRP A 171 -17.25 2.87 5.26
CA TRP A 171 -17.56 1.58 4.63
C TRP A 171 -19.06 1.26 4.62
N ALA A 172 -19.87 1.90 5.51
CA ALA A 172 -21.30 1.69 5.65
C ALA A 172 -22.15 2.62 4.77
#